data_5aec45fe9e4cfc9b02988d4ce07c498e
#
_entry.id   5aec45fe9e4cfc9b02988d4ce07c498e
#
_cell.length_a   1.000
_cell.length_b   1.000
_cell.length_c   1.000
_cell.angle_alpha   90.00
_cell.angle_beta   90.00
_cell.angle_gamma   90.00
#
_symmetry.space_group_name_H-M   'P 1'
#
loop_
_entity.id
_entity.type
_entity.pdbx_description
1 polymer ?
#
loop_
_entity_poly.entity_id
_entity_poly.type
_entity_poly.pdbx_seq_one_letter_code
_entity_poly.pdbx_strand_id
1 'polypeptide(L)'
;MRALRIHTLNQQKEPMKYTKDNAQHYAKEHFTGVWAASTTPYRADLSFDEQGFAQNIDHWVGALKVAGLFVTGKQGEFFSMSVAERKRSFEIAAQACKGRARTVMSCSDTNLDVVIDLARHAEKVGADWIVVHSPVLHFANDIEATVYEYYRHLSETLDIGIAMWNHPDCGYIMSPQLCARIAELPNIVAIKYSVPRELYTELTRLVGDRIQVSTASEEDWLDNIIDLGWRLYLCSTPPLLLQTAKDQRIHEYTKLAFEGRHAEARALRDSLEPARQSFRQSRPAGTPQAHTKYWQELLGQVGGPVRRPLLGLTEQQRALTRRMFAESGLRL
;
A
#
# COMPACT_ATOMS: atom_id res chain seq x y z
N MET A 1 -0.40 29.98 -7.22
CA MET A 1 0.13 29.15 -6.13
C MET A 1 -0.58 29.49 -4.82
N ARG A 2 -1.57 28.71 -4.41
CA ARG A 2 -2.18 28.86 -3.07
C ARG A 2 -1.35 28.02 -2.10
N ALA A 3 -0.62 28.66 -1.22
CA ALA A 3 0.06 27.99 -0.11
C ALA A 3 -1.00 27.31 0.77
N LEU A 4 -0.94 25.98 0.88
CA LEU A 4 -1.73 25.25 1.88
C LEU A 4 -1.29 25.73 3.26
N ARG A 5 -2.13 26.53 3.92
CA ARG A 5 -1.95 26.83 5.35
C ARG A 5 -2.26 25.54 6.12
N ILE A 6 -1.23 24.94 6.68
CA ILE A 6 -1.36 23.85 7.64
C ILE A 6 -1.93 24.47 8.92
N HIS A 7 -3.25 24.41 9.08
CA HIS A 7 -3.90 24.79 10.32
C HIS A 7 -3.72 23.70 11.36
N THR A 8 -3.36 24.08 12.57
CA THR A 8 -3.44 23.23 13.76
C THR A 8 -4.86 22.67 13.88
N LEU A 9 -5.01 21.37 13.70
CA LEU A 9 -6.29 20.67 13.72
C LEU A 9 -6.91 20.76 15.13
N ASN A 10 -8.09 21.33 15.20
CA ASN A 10 -8.99 21.15 16.33
C ASN A 10 -9.47 19.69 16.28
N GLN A 11 -8.93 18.82 17.19
CA GLN A 11 -8.97 17.37 17.09
C GLN A 11 -10.32 16.78 17.57
N GLN A 12 -11.41 17.09 16.89
CA GLN A 12 -12.62 16.28 17.06
C GLN A 12 -12.44 14.98 16.28
N LYS A 13 -12.68 13.84 16.96
CA LYS A 13 -12.66 12.50 16.33
C LYS A 13 -13.63 12.50 15.16
N GLU A 14 -13.17 12.23 13.93
CA GLU A 14 -14.08 12.02 12.82
C GLU A 14 -14.83 10.68 13.05
N PRO A 15 -16.17 10.67 12.91
CA PRO A 15 -16.91 9.43 13.09
C PRO A 15 -16.50 8.41 12.03
N MET A 16 -16.31 7.16 12.44
CA MET A 16 -16.11 6.05 11.51
C MET A 16 -17.32 5.91 10.59
N LYS A 17 -17.07 5.54 9.34
CA LYS A 17 -18.10 5.38 8.31
C LYS A 17 -18.87 4.06 8.41
N TYR A 18 -18.49 3.21 9.34
CA TYR A 18 -19.04 1.85 9.58
C TYR A 18 -18.87 1.47 11.04
N THR A 19 -19.63 0.48 11.49
CA THR A 19 -19.45 -0.16 12.78
C THR A 19 -18.52 -1.37 12.65
N LYS A 20 -17.94 -1.84 13.74
CA LYS A 20 -17.10 -3.03 13.78
C LYS A 20 -17.77 -4.24 13.12
N ASP A 21 -19.03 -4.50 13.47
CA ASP A 21 -19.79 -5.64 12.94
C ASP A 21 -20.14 -5.52 11.44
N ASN A 22 -20.11 -4.29 10.89
CA ASN A 22 -20.34 -4.04 9.47
C ASN A 22 -19.05 -3.79 8.68
N ALA A 23 -17.89 -3.89 9.33
CA ALA A 23 -16.61 -3.52 8.73
C ALA A 23 -16.29 -4.35 7.46
N GLN A 24 -16.55 -5.66 7.49
CA GLN A 24 -16.32 -6.55 6.36
C GLN A 24 -17.22 -6.21 5.17
N HIS A 25 -18.51 -6.04 5.41
CA HIS A 25 -19.46 -5.66 4.36
C HIS A 25 -19.09 -4.31 3.74
N TYR A 26 -18.84 -3.30 4.57
CA TYR A 26 -18.41 -1.99 4.10
C TYR A 26 -17.11 -2.05 3.27
N ALA A 27 -16.16 -2.87 3.68
CA ALA A 27 -14.91 -3.03 2.93
C ALA A 27 -15.10 -3.75 1.59
N LYS A 28 -16.02 -4.71 1.50
CA LYS A 28 -16.35 -5.38 0.22
C LYS A 28 -16.84 -4.38 -0.82
N GLU A 29 -17.58 -3.37 -0.42
CA GLU A 29 -18.11 -2.33 -1.32
C GLU A 29 -17.11 -1.21 -1.60
N HIS A 30 -16.29 -0.85 -0.62
CA HIS A 30 -15.53 0.39 -0.63
C HIS A 30 -14.01 0.23 -0.64
N PHE A 31 -13.46 -0.92 -0.23
CA PHE A 31 -12.03 -1.21 -0.30
C PHE A 31 -11.72 -1.93 -1.62
N THR A 32 -11.85 -1.19 -2.72
CA THR A 32 -11.76 -1.70 -4.09
C THR A 32 -10.88 -0.81 -4.96
N GLY A 33 -10.55 -1.30 -6.18
CA GLY A 33 -9.75 -0.56 -7.15
C GLY A 33 -8.25 -0.67 -6.92
N VAL A 34 -7.51 0.22 -7.56
CA VAL A 34 -6.04 0.25 -7.53
C VAL A 34 -5.58 1.16 -6.39
N TRP A 35 -4.88 0.56 -5.42
CA TRP A 35 -4.28 1.26 -4.28
C TRP A 35 -2.77 1.29 -4.40
N ALA A 36 -2.15 2.39 -4.03
CA ALA A 36 -0.70 2.53 -4.11
C ALA A 36 -0.06 2.64 -2.73
N ALA A 37 1.04 1.92 -2.52
CA ALA A 37 1.87 2.10 -1.34
C ALA A 37 2.67 3.40 -1.47
N SER A 38 2.41 4.36 -0.58
CA SER A 38 3.14 5.64 -0.57
C SER A 38 4.62 5.44 -0.25
N THR A 39 5.46 6.21 -0.92
CA THR A 39 6.84 6.45 -0.49
C THR A 39 6.87 7.63 0.47
N THR A 40 7.93 7.74 1.27
CA THR A 40 8.13 8.87 2.18
C THR A 40 9.32 9.70 1.71
N PRO A 41 9.12 10.93 1.24
CA PRO A 41 10.23 11.79 0.84
C PRO A 41 10.96 12.32 2.08
N TYR A 42 12.29 12.37 1.98
CA TYR A 42 13.16 13.01 2.99
C TYR A 42 13.96 14.12 2.36
N ARG A 43 14.23 15.17 3.13
CA ARG A 43 15.15 16.25 2.74
C ARG A 43 16.60 15.79 2.77
N ALA A 44 17.52 16.61 2.30
CA ALA A 44 18.95 16.29 2.30
C ALA A 44 19.53 16.05 3.71
N ASP A 45 18.95 16.66 4.74
CA ASP A 45 19.28 16.46 6.14
C ASP A 45 18.61 15.23 6.78
N LEU A 46 17.90 14.44 5.96
CA LEU A 46 17.12 13.26 6.34
C LEU A 46 15.87 13.54 7.19
N SER A 47 15.48 14.79 7.37
CA SER A 47 14.18 15.12 7.98
C SER A 47 13.03 14.72 7.05
N PHE A 48 11.87 14.39 7.62
CA PHE A 48 10.66 14.09 6.85
C PHE A 48 10.20 15.32 6.05
N ASP A 49 10.08 15.20 4.75
CA ASP A 49 9.57 16.26 3.88
C ASP A 49 8.04 16.23 3.81
N GLU A 50 7.40 16.81 4.81
CA GLU A 50 5.93 16.85 4.92
C GLU A 50 5.28 17.54 3.71
N GLN A 51 5.91 18.60 3.19
CA GLN A 51 5.39 19.33 2.04
C GLN A 51 5.50 18.50 0.76
N GLY A 52 6.66 17.88 0.54
CA GLY A 52 6.88 16.97 -0.60
C GLY A 52 5.94 15.77 -0.53
N PHE A 53 5.66 15.23 0.66
CA PHE A 53 4.71 14.15 0.85
C PHE A 53 3.28 14.57 0.49
N ALA A 54 2.83 15.74 0.95
CA ALA A 54 1.52 16.27 0.59
C ALA A 54 1.38 16.54 -0.92
N GLN A 55 2.42 17.09 -1.57
CA GLN A 55 2.45 17.30 -3.02
C GLN A 55 2.35 15.98 -3.79
N ASN A 56 3.07 14.96 -3.36
CA ASN A 56 3.00 13.64 -3.96
C ASN A 56 1.59 13.05 -3.84
N ILE A 57 0.95 13.13 -2.68
CA ILE A 57 -0.43 12.64 -2.49
C ILE A 57 -1.39 13.37 -3.43
N ASP A 58 -1.29 14.68 -3.55
CA ASP A 58 -2.13 15.46 -4.47
C ASP A 58 -1.98 14.98 -5.91
N HIS A 59 -0.74 14.71 -6.34
CA HIS A 59 -0.46 14.17 -7.66
C HIS A 59 -1.01 12.74 -7.83
N TRP A 60 -0.77 11.84 -6.87
CA TRP A 60 -1.20 10.45 -6.97
C TRP A 60 -2.72 10.31 -7.03
N VAL A 61 -3.41 11.06 -6.19
CA VAL A 61 -4.88 11.02 -6.14
C VAL A 61 -5.50 11.78 -7.32
N GLY A 62 -4.97 12.96 -7.63
CA GLY A 62 -5.53 13.83 -8.66
C GLY A 62 -5.21 13.37 -10.08
N ALA A 63 -3.91 13.15 -10.37
CA ALA A 63 -3.43 12.86 -11.72
C ALA A 63 -3.39 11.34 -12.02
N LEU A 64 -2.91 10.51 -11.08
CA LEU A 64 -2.76 9.07 -11.33
C LEU A 64 -4.01 8.24 -11.03
N LYS A 65 -5.07 8.88 -10.47
CA LYS A 65 -6.38 8.25 -10.24
C LYS A 65 -6.33 7.00 -9.37
N VAL A 66 -5.42 6.93 -8.38
CA VAL A 66 -5.43 5.83 -7.42
C VAL A 66 -6.71 5.88 -6.57
N ALA A 67 -7.33 4.74 -6.34
CA ALA A 67 -8.54 4.62 -5.52
C ALA A 67 -8.26 4.88 -4.03
N GLY A 68 -7.04 4.62 -3.61
CA GLY A 68 -6.60 4.86 -2.24
C GLY A 68 -5.10 4.71 -2.05
N LEU A 69 -4.65 5.06 -0.85
CA LEU A 69 -3.24 5.00 -0.46
C LEU A 69 -3.03 4.05 0.72
N PHE A 70 -2.03 3.18 0.56
CA PHE A 70 -1.41 2.43 1.64
C PHE A 70 -0.28 3.29 2.22
N VAL A 71 -0.56 3.97 3.32
CA VAL A 71 0.30 5.01 3.88
C VAL A 71 1.35 4.41 4.80
N THR A 72 2.61 4.80 4.60
CA THR A 72 3.75 4.47 5.47
C THR A 72 3.93 2.96 5.70
N GLY A 73 3.77 2.17 4.64
CA GLY A 73 4.15 0.76 4.64
C GLY A 73 5.66 0.56 4.42
N LYS A 74 6.06 -0.64 4.01
CA LYS A 74 7.46 -0.99 3.69
C LYS A 74 8.06 -0.03 2.65
N GLN A 75 7.28 0.33 1.63
CA GLN A 75 7.70 1.27 0.59
C GLN A 75 7.88 2.71 1.11
N GLY A 76 7.15 3.05 2.17
CA GLY A 76 7.29 4.32 2.90
C GLY A 76 8.34 4.29 4.00
N GLU A 77 9.17 3.25 4.09
CA GLU A 77 10.28 3.16 5.04
C GLU A 77 9.84 3.25 6.52
N PHE A 78 8.66 2.66 6.89
CA PHE A 78 8.12 2.77 8.25
C PHE A 78 9.12 2.38 9.34
N PHE A 79 10.00 1.43 9.05
CA PHE A 79 11.07 0.95 9.95
C PHE A 79 12.20 1.98 10.18
N SER A 80 12.26 3.05 9.40
CA SER A 80 13.20 4.17 9.54
C SER A 80 12.54 5.44 10.09
N MET A 81 11.26 5.40 10.40
CA MET A 81 10.47 6.51 10.92
C MET A 81 10.20 6.36 12.42
N SER A 82 10.28 7.46 13.15
CA SER A 82 9.76 7.49 14.51
C SER A 82 8.23 7.35 14.54
N VAL A 83 7.69 6.94 15.68
CA VAL A 83 6.22 6.87 15.89
C VAL A 83 5.56 8.22 15.62
N ALA A 84 6.21 9.32 16.04
CA ALA A 84 5.72 10.69 15.80
C ALA A 84 5.64 11.03 14.31
N GLU A 85 6.68 10.69 13.52
CA GLU A 85 6.68 10.89 12.07
C GLU A 85 5.63 10.03 11.37
N ARG A 86 5.42 8.78 11.81
CA ARG A 86 4.37 7.91 11.28
C ARG A 86 2.98 8.50 11.54
N LYS A 87 2.71 8.95 12.76
CA LYS A 87 1.46 9.66 13.10
C LYS A 87 1.27 10.91 12.25
N ARG A 88 2.34 11.69 12.07
CA ARG A 88 2.30 12.89 11.23
C ARG A 88 2.00 12.56 9.76
N SER A 89 2.58 11.49 9.21
CA SER A 89 2.26 11.06 7.84
C SER A 89 0.78 10.64 7.69
N PHE A 90 0.18 10.04 8.72
CA PHE A 90 -1.24 9.69 8.74
C PHE A 90 -2.13 10.94 8.69
N GLU A 91 -1.81 11.97 9.49
CA GLU A 91 -2.51 13.26 9.49
C GLU A 91 -2.49 13.91 8.11
N ILE A 92 -1.30 13.99 7.49
CA ILE A 92 -1.13 14.58 6.16
C ILE A 92 -1.93 13.79 5.12
N ALA A 93 -1.82 12.45 5.13
CA ALA A 93 -2.51 11.63 4.17
C ALA A 93 -4.04 11.67 4.34
N ALA A 94 -4.55 11.61 5.56
CA ALA A 94 -5.98 11.70 5.82
C ALA A 94 -6.54 13.05 5.34
N GLN A 95 -5.83 14.15 5.61
CA GLN A 95 -6.24 15.48 5.16
C GLN A 95 -6.19 15.62 3.63
N ALA A 96 -5.10 15.18 2.99
CA ALA A 96 -4.92 15.30 1.55
C ALA A 96 -5.86 14.40 0.74
N CYS A 97 -6.23 13.22 1.28
CA CYS A 97 -7.16 12.29 0.64
C CYS A 97 -8.64 12.61 0.89
N LYS A 98 -8.96 13.47 1.85
CA LYS A 98 -10.35 13.72 2.29
C LYS A 98 -11.28 14.06 1.12
N GLY A 99 -12.33 13.22 0.95
CA GLY A 99 -13.32 13.38 -0.12
C GLY A 99 -12.82 13.05 -1.54
N ARG A 100 -11.57 12.59 -1.69
CA ARG A 100 -10.93 12.33 -3.00
C ARG A 100 -10.48 10.88 -3.17
N ALA A 101 -9.89 10.31 -2.14
CA ALA A 101 -9.42 8.93 -2.11
C ALA A 101 -9.54 8.39 -0.68
N ARG A 102 -9.43 7.08 -0.54
CA ARG A 102 -9.45 6.41 0.76
C ARG A 102 -8.04 6.15 1.27
N THR A 103 -7.93 5.84 2.56
CA THR A 103 -6.64 5.57 3.19
C THR A 103 -6.65 4.26 3.98
N VAL A 104 -5.55 3.51 3.88
CA VAL A 104 -5.20 2.43 4.79
C VAL A 104 -3.84 2.75 5.42
N MET A 105 -3.80 2.90 6.74
CA MET A 105 -2.60 3.32 7.46
C MET A 105 -1.81 2.10 7.97
N SER A 106 -0.50 2.08 7.73
CA SER A 106 0.36 1.00 8.23
C SER A 106 0.65 1.18 9.72
N CYS A 107 0.06 0.31 10.53
CA CYS A 107 0.29 0.29 11.97
C CYS A 107 1.28 -0.80 12.41
N SER A 108 2.00 -1.40 11.44
CA SER A 108 2.93 -2.51 11.70
C SER A 108 4.10 -2.08 12.60
N ASP A 109 4.34 -2.85 13.64
CA ASP A 109 5.49 -2.69 14.55
C ASP A 109 5.82 -4.03 15.21
N THR A 110 7.00 -4.17 15.81
CA THR A 110 7.38 -5.32 16.64
C THR A 110 6.80 -5.23 18.04
N ASN A 111 6.45 -4.03 18.49
CA ASN A 111 5.80 -3.78 19.77
C ASN A 111 4.29 -3.61 19.58
N LEU A 112 3.50 -4.51 20.19
CA LEU A 112 2.05 -4.52 20.08
C LEU A 112 1.39 -3.23 20.60
N ASP A 113 1.92 -2.61 21.65
CA ASP A 113 1.39 -1.35 22.18
C ASP A 113 1.57 -0.20 21.17
N VAL A 114 2.68 -0.22 20.40
CA VAL A 114 2.90 0.74 19.32
C VAL A 114 1.93 0.50 18.17
N VAL A 115 1.63 -0.76 17.83
CA VAL A 115 0.59 -1.09 16.83
C VAL A 115 -0.76 -0.51 17.24
N ILE A 116 -1.17 -0.71 18.49
CA ILE A 116 -2.45 -0.22 19.04
C ILE A 116 -2.47 1.32 19.09
N ASP A 117 -1.39 1.96 19.52
CA ASP A 117 -1.26 3.42 19.57
C ASP A 117 -1.37 4.07 18.18
N LEU A 118 -0.70 3.49 17.18
CA LEU A 118 -0.80 3.93 15.79
C LEU A 118 -2.22 3.71 15.22
N ALA A 119 -2.84 2.57 15.52
CA ALA A 119 -4.19 2.25 15.08
C ALA A 119 -5.23 3.21 15.64
N ARG A 120 -5.16 3.53 16.93
CA ARG A 120 -6.02 4.53 17.57
C ARG A 120 -5.81 5.94 17.02
N HIS A 121 -4.55 6.26 16.68
CA HIS A 121 -4.26 7.54 16.03
C HIS A 121 -4.82 7.57 14.60
N ALA A 122 -4.68 6.49 13.83
CA ALA A 122 -5.25 6.36 12.49
C ALA A 122 -6.79 6.54 12.52
N GLU A 123 -7.45 5.88 13.46
CA GLU A 123 -8.90 6.04 13.67
C GLU A 123 -9.27 7.50 14.00
N LYS A 124 -8.51 8.13 14.91
CA LYS A 124 -8.74 9.52 15.32
C LYS A 124 -8.65 10.52 14.18
N VAL A 125 -7.73 10.31 13.23
CA VAL A 125 -7.52 11.20 12.06
C VAL A 125 -8.43 10.87 10.88
N GLY A 126 -9.31 9.88 11.00
CA GLY A 126 -10.31 9.54 10.00
C GLY A 126 -9.80 8.60 8.89
N ALA A 127 -8.83 7.74 9.18
CA ALA A 127 -8.44 6.67 8.28
C ALA A 127 -9.64 5.76 7.97
N ASP A 128 -9.71 5.25 6.73
CA ASP A 128 -10.77 4.29 6.39
C ASP A 128 -10.46 2.90 6.98
N TRP A 129 -9.22 2.46 6.94
CA TRP A 129 -8.74 1.17 7.48
C TRP A 129 -7.30 1.28 7.98
N ILE A 130 -6.86 0.25 8.69
CA ILE A 130 -5.45 0.03 8.99
C ILE A 130 -4.95 -1.24 8.33
N VAL A 131 -3.64 -1.32 8.11
CA VAL A 131 -2.98 -2.57 7.74
C VAL A 131 -1.93 -2.92 8.79
N VAL A 132 -1.92 -4.17 9.19
CA VAL A 132 -0.98 -4.69 10.18
C VAL A 132 -0.25 -5.89 9.60
N HIS A 133 1.07 -5.80 9.56
CA HIS A 133 1.95 -6.89 9.17
C HIS A 133 1.88 -8.01 10.21
N SER A 134 1.93 -9.26 9.77
CA SER A 134 2.07 -10.39 10.68
C SER A 134 3.29 -10.19 11.57
N PRO A 135 3.21 -10.45 12.89
CA PRO A 135 4.30 -10.14 13.81
C PRO A 135 5.54 -10.96 13.49
N VAL A 136 6.72 -10.36 13.67
CA VAL A 136 7.96 -11.14 13.74
C VAL A 136 7.97 -11.88 15.08
N LEU A 137 8.02 -13.20 15.02
CA LEU A 137 7.92 -14.05 16.22
C LEU A 137 9.29 -14.41 16.75
N HIS A 138 9.48 -14.17 18.04
CA HIS A 138 10.63 -14.62 18.81
C HIS A 138 10.15 -15.65 19.83
N PHE A 139 10.82 -16.80 19.90
CA PHE A 139 10.53 -17.87 20.88
C PHE A 139 9.12 -18.48 20.82
N ALA A 140 8.37 -18.27 19.73
CA ALA A 140 7.06 -18.90 19.56
C ALA A 140 7.23 -20.36 19.12
N ASN A 141 6.66 -21.28 19.91
CA ASN A 141 6.67 -22.71 19.60
C ASN A 141 5.49 -23.12 18.71
N ASP A 142 4.37 -22.40 18.80
CA ASP A 142 3.19 -22.58 17.96
C ASP A 142 2.90 -21.26 17.22
N ILE A 143 3.34 -21.22 15.98
CA ILE A 143 3.21 -20.03 15.11
C ILE A 143 1.73 -19.75 14.83
N GLU A 144 0.94 -20.77 14.50
CA GLU A 144 -0.46 -20.57 14.11
C GLU A 144 -1.32 -20.05 15.27
N ALA A 145 -1.17 -20.65 16.44
CA ALA A 145 -1.89 -20.19 17.64
C ALA A 145 -1.46 -18.77 18.02
N THR A 146 -0.15 -18.47 17.97
CA THR A 146 0.40 -17.15 18.33
C THR A 146 -0.09 -16.06 17.39
N VAL A 147 -0.09 -16.32 16.09
CA VAL A 147 -0.54 -15.35 15.08
C VAL A 147 -2.05 -15.14 15.15
N TYR A 148 -2.82 -16.21 15.35
CA TYR A 148 -4.26 -16.07 15.56
C TYR A 148 -4.58 -15.21 16.77
N GLU A 149 -3.92 -15.47 17.92
CA GLU A 149 -4.10 -14.71 19.16
C GLU A 149 -3.71 -13.23 18.99
N TYR A 150 -2.65 -12.95 18.23
CA TYR A 150 -2.26 -11.59 17.90
C TYR A 150 -3.38 -10.83 17.19
N TYR A 151 -3.95 -11.37 16.11
CA TYR A 151 -5.04 -10.72 15.38
C TYR A 151 -6.36 -10.71 16.16
N ARG A 152 -6.62 -11.74 16.97
CA ARG A 152 -7.77 -11.79 17.88
C ARG A 152 -7.71 -10.62 18.87
N HIS A 153 -6.57 -10.43 19.52
CA HIS A 153 -6.37 -9.33 20.46
C HIS A 153 -6.53 -7.95 19.79
N LEU A 154 -5.96 -7.76 18.59
CA LEU A 154 -6.15 -6.52 17.81
C LEU A 154 -7.63 -6.31 17.48
N SER A 155 -8.31 -7.35 17.01
CA SER A 155 -9.74 -7.27 16.70
C SER A 155 -10.58 -6.91 17.91
N GLU A 156 -10.30 -7.47 19.08
CA GLU A 156 -11.02 -7.14 20.33
C GLU A 156 -10.76 -5.71 20.81
N THR A 157 -9.54 -5.21 20.63
CA THR A 157 -9.06 -3.93 21.15
C THR A 157 -9.44 -2.74 20.27
N LEU A 158 -9.65 -2.95 18.96
CA LEU A 158 -9.84 -1.90 17.96
C LEU A 158 -11.19 -2.05 17.26
N ASP A 159 -11.82 -0.93 16.92
CA ASP A 159 -13.06 -0.89 16.14
C ASP A 159 -12.82 -0.72 14.65
N ILE A 160 -11.71 -0.10 14.27
CA ILE A 160 -11.34 0.13 12.86
C ILE A 160 -11.08 -1.20 12.12
N GLY A 161 -11.45 -1.26 10.85
CA GLY A 161 -11.21 -2.42 9.99
C GLY A 161 -9.71 -2.66 9.74
N ILE A 162 -9.30 -3.91 9.88
CA ILE A 162 -7.91 -4.36 9.83
C ILE A 162 -7.68 -5.14 8.53
N ALA A 163 -6.77 -4.68 7.69
CA ALA A 163 -6.19 -5.47 6.62
C ALA A 163 -4.97 -6.22 7.17
N MET A 164 -4.98 -7.53 7.09
CA MET A 164 -3.80 -8.34 7.35
C MET A 164 -2.74 -8.09 6.27
N TRP A 165 -1.48 -8.18 6.63
CA TRP A 165 -0.40 -8.20 5.65
C TRP A 165 0.59 -9.30 5.99
N ASN A 166 0.65 -10.34 5.17
CA ASN A 166 1.63 -11.41 5.30
C ASN A 166 2.60 -11.39 4.13
N HIS A 167 3.87 -11.37 4.47
CA HIS A 167 5.00 -11.32 3.55
C HIS A 167 6.15 -12.16 4.16
N PRO A 168 6.98 -12.82 3.33
CA PRO A 168 8.13 -13.62 3.82
C PRO A 168 9.07 -12.90 4.79
N ASP A 169 9.10 -11.56 4.78
CA ASP A 169 9.91 -10.75 5.70
C ASP A 169 9.59 -10.96 7.19
N CYS A 170 8.42 -11.49 7.53
CA CYS A 170 8.09 -11.85 8.93
C CYS A 170 8.72 -13.18 9.38
N GLY A 171 9.41 -13.88 8.47
CA GLY A 171 10.06 -15.15 8.75
C GLY A 171 9.20 -16.40 8.54
N TYR A 172 7.92 -16.21 8.20
CA TYR A 172 6.98 -17.30 7.90
C TYR A 172 5.88 -16.84 6.94
N ILE A 173 5.19 -17.80 6.37
CA ILE A 173 3.98 -17.57 5.57
C ILE A 173 2.82 -18.22 6.33
N MET A 174 1.75 -17.46 6.58
CA MET A 174 0.51 -17.99 7.15
C MET A 174 -0.13 -18.95 6.15
N SER A 175 -0.67 -20.07 6.65
CA SER A 175 -1.46 -20.97 5.82
C SER A 175 -2.77 -20.28 5.36
N PRO A 176 -3.36 -20.66 4.20
CA PRO A 176 -4.70 -20.20 3.83
C PRO A 176 -5.74 -20.49 4.90
N GLN A 177 -5.64 -21.61 5.62
CA GLN A 177 -6.53 -22.01 6.72
C GLN A 177 -6.41 -21.08 7.92
N LEU A 178 -5.19 -20.71 8.31
CA LEU A 178 -4.98 -19.72 9.38
C LEU A 178 -5.55 -18.37 8.98
N CYS A 179 -5.28 -17.91 7.75
CA CYS A 179 -5.84 -16.65 7.24
C CYS A 179 -7.37 -16.68 7.24
N ALA A 180 -7.99 -17.81 6.85
CA ALA A 180 -9.43 -17.98 6.84
C ALA A 180 -10.03 -17.93 8.27
N ARG A 181 -9.38 -18.58 9.23
CA ARG A 181 -9.78 -18.53 10.64
C ARG A 181 -9.68 -17.11 11.21
N ILE A 182 -8.63 -16.36 10.88
CA ILE A 182 -8.50 -14.95 11.31
C ILE A 182 -9.57 -14.08 10.64
N ALA A 183 -9.93 -14.36 9.39
CA ALA A 183 -10.99 -13.64 8.68
C ALA A 183 -12.40 -13.82 9.27
N GLU A 184 -12.59 -14.72 10.23
CA GLU A 184 -13.85 -14.84 10.99
C GLU A 184 -14.02 -13.72 12.02
N LEU A 185 -12.95 -13.03 12.40
CA LEU A 185 -13.00 -11.89 13.30
C LEU A 185 -13.69 -10.69 12.62
N PRO A 186 -14.60 -9.97 13.33
CA PRO A 186 -15.58 -9.08 12.69
C PRO A 186 -14.98 -7.90 11.92
N ASN A 187 -13.83 -7.37 12.34
CA ASN A 187 -13.19 -6.24 11.70
C ASN A 187 -11.91 -6.61 10.92
N ILE A 188 -11.68 -7.88 10.63
CA ILE A 188 -10.69 -8.28 9.62
C ILE A 188 -11.35 -8.14 8.24
N VAL A 189 -10.90 -7.19 7.45
CA VAL A 189 -11.60 -6.74 6.23
C VAL A 189 -10.90 -7.10 4.93
N ALA A 190 -9.59 -7.33 4.99
CA ALA A 190 -8.78 -7.64 3.83
C ALA A 190 -7.50 -8.38 4.21
N ILE A 191 -6.82 -8.92 3.20
CA ILE A 191 -5.45 -9.39 3.34
C ILE A 191 -4.61 -8.98 2.12
N LYS A 192 -3.41 -8.45 2.39
CA LYS A 192 -2.33 -8.37 1.42
C LYS A 192 -1.44 -9.60 1.59
N TYR A 193 -1.63 -10.57 0.71
CA TYR A 193 -1.02 -11.90 0.82
C TYR A 193 0.04 -12.08 -0.27
N SER A 194 1.30 -11.75 0.05
CA SER A 194 2.43 -11.77 -0.88
C SER A 194 3.08 -13.15 -0.93
N VAL A 195 2.39 -14.09 -1.54
CA VAL A 195 2.72 -15.54 -1.60
C VAL A 195 2.55 -16.06 -3.03
N PRO A 196 2.98 -17.30 -3.34
CA PRO A 196 2.70 -17.94 -4.61
C PRO A 196 1.20 -17.99 -4.94
N ARG A 197 0.88 -18.02 -6.24
CA ARG A 197 -0.49 -17.92 -6.77
C ARG A 197 -1.42 -19.00 -6.21
N GLU A 198 -0.92 -20.20 -6.02
CA GLU A 198 -1.69 -21.33 -5.51
C GLU A 198 -2.30 -21.02 -4.13
N LEU A 199 -1.50 -20.41 -3.22
CA LEU A 199 -1.93 -20.11 -1.86
C LEU A 199 -2.97 -18.99 -1.82
N TYR A 200 -2.78 -17.90 -2.58
CA TYR A 200 -3.80 -16.85 -2.58
C TYR A 200 -5.06 -17.23 -3.38
N THR A 201 -4.95 -18.14 -4.34
CA THR A 201 -6.12 -18.73 -5.02
C THR A 201 -6.92 -19.58 -4.06
N GLU A 202 -6.27 -20.44 -3.28
CA GLU A 202 -6.92 -21.23 -2.24
C GLU A 202 -7.59 -20.31 -1.20
N LEU A 203 -6.88 -19.31 -0.70
CA LEU A 203 -7.46 -18.36 0.25
C LEU A 203 -8.67 -17.63 -0.33
N THR A 204 -8.61 -17.23 -1.60
CA THR A 204 -9.75 -16.56 -2.26
C THR A 204 -11.00 -17.44 -2.26
N ARG A 205 -10.85 -18.76 -2.45
CA ARG A 205 -11.98 -19.70 -2.37
C ARG A 205 -12.55 -19.83 -0.96
N LEU A 206 -11.71 -19.71 0.06
CA LEU A 206 -12.12 -19.84 1.47
C LEU A 206 -12.81 -18.58 2.00
N VAL A 207 -12.39 -17.40 1.59
CA VAL A 207 -12.82 -16.13 2.24
C VAL A 207 -13.17 -15.00 1.27
N GLY A 208 -13.08 -15.21 -0.03
CA GLY A 208 -13.28 -14.15 -1.02
C GLY A 208 -14.69 -13.53 -1.03
N ASP A 209 -15.69 -14.23 -0.50
CA ASP A 209 -17.04 -13.70 -0.25
C ASP A 209 -17.09 -12.77 0.97
N ARG A 210 -16.22 -12.96 1.96
CA ARG A 210 -16.21 -12.26 3.24
C ARG A 210 -15.27 -11.07 3.26
N ILE A 211 -14.00 -11.25 2.88
CA ILE A 211 -12.97 -10.22 2.90
C ILE A 211 -12.35 -9.98 1.53
N GLN A 212 -11.64 -8.87 1.37
CA GLN A 212 -10.87 -8.62 0.17
C GLN A 212 -9.52 -9.37 0.23
N VAL A 213 -9.21 -10.14 -0.81
CA VAL A 213 -7.90 -10.77 -0.99
C VAL A 213 -7.11 -9.98 -2.03
N SER A 214 -5.83 -9.71 -1.77
CA SER A 214 -4.95 -8.96 -2.66
C SER A 214 -3.51 -9.43 -2.55
N THR A 215 -2.71 -9.13 -3.56
CA THR A 215 -1.25 -9.30 -3.57
C THR A 215 -0.53 -8.02 -3.95
N ALA A 216 0.81 -8.00 -3.87
CA ALA A 216 1.61 -6.82 -4.23
C ALA A 216 1.91 -6.71 -5.72
N SER A 217 1.70 -7.78 -6.51
CA SER A 217 2.09 -7.89 -7.91
C SER A 217 1.12 -7.14 -8.83
N GLU A 218 1.64 -6.15 -9.55
CA GLU A 218 0.88 -5.48 -10.62
C GLU A 218 0.71 -6.39 -11.84
N GLU A 219 1.69 -7.22 -12.12
CA GLU A 219 1.68 -8.14 -13.27
C GLU A 219 0.54 -9.17 -13.17
N ASP A 220 0.23 -9.63 -11.94
CA ASP A 220 -0.86 -10.59 -11.69
C ASP A 220 -2.23 -9.94 -11.58
N TRP A 221 -2.30 -8.60 -11.46
CA TRP A 221 -3.53 -7.92 -11.11
C TRP A 221 -4.68 -8.19 -12.09
N LEU A 222 -4.42 -8.04 -13.40
CA LEU A 222 -5.45 -8.26 -14.41
C LEU A 222 -5.93 -9.72 -14.43
N ASP A 223 -5.02 -10.67 -14.33
CA ASP A 223 -5.38 -12.09 -14.32
C ASP A 223 -6.13 -12.46 -13.03
N ASN A 224 -5.82 -11.82 -11.91
CA ASN A 224 -6.59 -12.01 -10.66
C ASN A 224 -8.00 -11.39 -10.72
N ILE A 225 -8.21 -10.30 -11.46
CA ILE A 225 -9.59 -9.82 -11.75
C ILE A 225 -10.35 -10.88 -12.54
N ILE A 226 -9.76 -11.37 -13.62
CA ILE A 226 -10.44 -12.24 -14.59
C ILE A 226 -10.71 -13.63 -14.00
N ASP A 227 -9.71 -14.22 -13.35
CA ASP A 227 -9.76 -15.62 -12.93
C ASP A 227 -10.34 -15.79 -11.51
N LEU A 228 -10.15 -14.79 -10.64
CA LEU A 228 -10.50 -14.88 -9.22
C LEU A 228 -11.57 -13.85 -8.80
N GLY A 229 -12.03 -13.02 -9.70
CA GLY A 229 -13.03 -11.99 -9.40
C GLY A 229 -12.56 -10.90 -8.44
N TRP A 230 -11.26 -10.68 -8.33
CA TRP A 230 -10.72 -9.70 -7.38
C TRP A 230 -11.16 -8.28 -7.70
N ARG A 231 -11.43 -7.52 -6.65
CA ARG A 231 -11.84 -6.11 -6.74
C ARG A 231 -10.82 -5.15 -6.12
N LEU A 232 -9.87 -5.65 -5.35
CA LEU A 232 -8.84 -4.88 -4.65
C LEU A 232 -7.44 -5.24 -5.14
N TYR A 233 -6.70 -4.23 -5.58
CA TYR A 233 -5.26 -4.30 -5.73
C TYR A 233 -4.61 -3.43 -4.65
N LEU A 234 -4.28 -4.02 -3.50
CA LEU A 234 -3.54 -3.39 -2.40
C LEU A 234 -2.05 -3.55 -2.66
N CYS A 235 -1.55 -2.74 -3.54
CA CYS A 235 -0.31 -2.95 -4.25
C CYS A 235 0.97 -2.54 -3.50
N SER A 236 2.06 -2.55 -4.25
CA SER A 236 3.31 -1.87 -3.97
C SER A 236 3.30 -0.45 -4.62
N THR A 237 4.36 -0.07 -5.32
CA THR A 237 4.52 1.26 -5.93
C THR A 237 4.19 1.36 -7.42
N PRO A 238 3.93 0.28 -8.21
CA PRO A 238 3.74 0.39 -9.65
C PRO A 238 2.76 1.47 -10.11
N PRO A 239 1.59 1.70 -9.45
CA PRO A 239 0.69 2.77 -9.86
C PRO A 239 1.27 4.18 -9.75
N LEU A 240 2.32 4.36 -8.94
CA LEU A 240 3.04 5.63 -8.77
C LEU A 240 4.22 5.76 -9.73
N LEU A 241 4.69 4.66 -10.33
CA LEU A 241 5.93 4.57 -11.09
C LEU A 241 5.71 4.29 -12.57
N LEU A 242 4.61 3.63 -12.91
CA LEU A 242 4.28 3.21 -14.28
C LEU A 242 3.09 3.98 -14.86
N GLN A 243 2.69 5.08 -14.20
CA GLN A 243 1.66 6.00 -14.68
C GLN A 243 2.12 7.44 -14.59
N THR A 244 1.54 8.29 -15.44
CA THR A 244 1.68 9.74 -15.42
C THR A 244 0.31 10.39 -15.61
N ALA A 245 0.22 11.70 -15.56
CA ALA A 245 -1.02 12.41 -15.89
C ALA A 245 -1.52 12.15 -17.34
N LYS A 246 -0.60 11.77 -18.25
CA LYS A 246 -0.90 11.49 -19.66
C LYS A 246 -0.87 9.99 -19.99
N ASP A 247 -0.54 9.13 -19.04
CA ASP A 247 -0.42 7.68 -19.19
C ASP A 247 -1.02 6.97 -17.97
N GLN A 248 -2.29 6.64 -18.06
CA GLN A 248 -3.06 6.03 -16.96
C GLN A 248 -3.42 4.57 -17.27
N ARG A 249 -2.54 3.86 -18.00
CA ARG A 249 -2.84 2.51 -18.49
C ARG A 249 -3.22 1.52 -17.37
N ILE A 250 -2.65 1.62 -16.15
CA ILE A 250 -3.05 0.74 -15.03
C ILE A 250 -4.50 1.02 -14.62
N HIS A 251 -4.88 2.29 -14.50
CA HIS A 251 -6.26 2.68 -14.21
C HIS A 251 -7.22 2.23 -15.33
N GLU A 252 -6.83 2.46 -16.57
CA GLU A 252 -7.65 2.19 -17.75
C GLU A 252 -7.88 0.67 -17.96
N TYR A 253 -6.84 -0.17 -17.91
CA TYR A 253 -7.05 -1.60 -18.07
C TYR A 253 -7.81 -2.21 -16.89
N THR A 254 -7.64 -1.66 -15.67
CA THR A 254 -8.44 -2.08 -14.52
C THR A 254 -9.93 -1.80 -14.75
N LYS A 255 -10.25 -0.60 -15.25
CA LYS A 255 -11.63 -0.22 -15.59
C LYS A 255 -12.21 -1.15 -16.66
N LEU A 256 -11.49 -1.37 -17.76
CA LEU A 256 -11.90 -2.30 -18.83
C LEU A 256 -12.15 -3.71 -18.30
N ALA A 257 -11.27 -4.19 -17.41
CA ALA A 257 -11.43 -5.51 -16.81
C ALA A 257 -12.71 -5.61 -15.95
N PHE A 258 -13.00 -4.58 -15.16
CA PHE A 258 -14.23 -4.51 -14.34
C PHE A 258 -15.50 -4.40 -15.19
N GLU A 259 -15.41 -3.87 -16.41
CA GLU A 259 -16.49 -3.83 -17.41
C GLU A 259 -16.63 -5.14 -18.21
N GLY A 260 -15.78 -6.16 -17.96
CA GLY A 260 -15.77 -7.42 -18.70
C GLY A 260 -15.07 -7.35 -20.07
N ARG A 261 -14.42 -6.24 -20.43
CA ARG A 261 -13.71 -6.02 -21.69
C ARG A 261 -12.29 -6.58 -21.62
N HIS A 262 -12.18 -7.89 -21.35
CA HIS A 262 -10.93 -8.53 -20.99
C HIS A 262 -9.87 -8.50 -22.09
N ALA A 263 -10.27 -8.66 -23.37
CA ALA A 263 -9.31 -8.60 -24.49
C ALA A 263 -8.65 -7.24 -24.62
N GLU A 264 -9.41 -6.15 -24.48
CA GLU A 264 -8.90 -4.79 -24.52
C GLU A 264 -8.03 -4.47 -23.29
N ALA A 265 -8.47 -4.94 -22.11
CA ALA A 265 -7.69 -4.82 -20.88
C ALA A 265 -6.31 -5.51 -21.01
N ARG A 266 -6.26 -6.74 -21.59
CA ARG A 266 -5.02 -7.46 -21.83
C ARG A 266 -4.09 -6.69 -22.78
N ALA A 267 -4.60 -6.23 -23.93
CA ALA A 267 -3.81 -5.47 -24.87
C ALA A 267 -3.19 -4.20 -24.24
N LEU A 268 -3.98 -3.51 -23.41
CA LEU A 268 -3.53 -2.30 -22.74
C LEU A 268 -2.50 -2.61 -21.63
N ARG A 269 -2.74 -3.64 -20.80
CA ARG A 269 -1.77 -4.12 -19.80
C ARG A 269 -0.44 -4.50 -20.46
N ASP A 270 -0.49 -5.25 -21.55
CA ASP A 270 0.72 -5.76 -22.24
C ASP A 270 1.53 -4.60 -22.87
N SER A 271 0.87 -3.52 -23.27
CA SER A 271 1.56 -2.30 -23.75
C SER A 271 2.41 -1.61 -22.68
N LEU A 272 2.25 -1.95 -21.38
CA LEU A 272 3.11 -1.46 -20.29
C LEU A 272 4.42 -2.23 -20.16
N GLU A 273 4.58 -3.34 -20.86
CA GLU A 273 5.76 -4.22 -20.68
C GLU A 273 7.10 -3.49 -20.87
N PRO A 274 7.29 -2.57 -21.85
CA PRO A 274 8.53 -1.81 -21.95
C PRO A 274 8.85 -1.00 -20.68
N ALA A 275 7.84 -0.39 -20.06
CA ALA A 275 8.03 0.38 -18.83
C ALA A 275 8.37 -0.54 -17.64
N ARG A 276 7.71 -1.70 -17.51
CA ARG A 276 8.05 -2.70 -16.49
C ARG A 276 9.47 -3.21 -16.65
N GLN A 277 9.87 -3.55 -17.88
CA GLN A 277 11.21 -4.03 -18.21
C GLN A 277 12.26 -2.98 -17.83
N SER A 278 12.08 -1.74 -18.26
CA SER A 278 12.99 -0.63 -17.96
C SER A 278 13.15 -0.42 -16.45
N PHE A 279 12.04 -0.44 -15.71
CA PHE A 279 12.07 -0.30 -14.25
C PHE A 279 12.79 -1.47 -13.57
N ARG A 280 12.51 -2.72 -13.98
CA ARG A 280 13.14 -3.91 -13.40
C ARG A 280 14.64 -3.98 -13.69
N GLN A 281 15.05 -3.75 -14.95
CA GLN A 281 16.44 -3.85 -15.39
C GLN A 281 17.34 -2.76 -14.80
N SER A 282 16.78 -1.59 -14.50
CA SER A 282 17.53 -0.49 -13.86
C SER A 282 17.62 -0.61 -12.35
N ARG A 283 16.81 -1.49 -11.72
CA ARG A 283 16.76 -1.62 -10.26
C ARG A 283 17.91 -2.46 -9.71
N PRO A 284 18.87 -1.85 -8.98
CA PRO A 284 19.98 -2.59 -8.39
C PRO A 284 19.50 -3.51 -7.27
N ALA A 285 20.15 -4.68 -7.15
CA ALA A 285 20.00 -5.52 -5.97
C ALA A 285 20.42 -4.76 -4.71
N GLY A 286 19.65 -4.86 -3.62
CA GLY A 286 19.98 -4.26 -2.32
C GLY A 286 19.60 -2.78 -2.14
N THR A 287 19.20 -2.06 -3.19
CA THR A 287 18.81 -0.64 -3.08
C THR A 287 17.43 -0.32 -3.70
N PRO A 288 16.39 -1.17 -3.51
CA PRO A 288 15.11 -1.00 -4.21
C PRO A 288 14.40 0.30 -3.84
N GLN A 289 14.49 0.78 -2.60
CA GLN A 289 13.82 2.01 -2.17
C GLN A 289 14.48 3.25 -2.75
N ALA A 290 15.82 3.31 -2.75
CA ALA A 290 16.55 4.41 -3.36
C ALA A 290 16.27 4.51 -4.87
N HIS A 291 16.17 3.35 -5.56
CA HIS A 291 15.81 3.29 -6.98
C HIS A 291 14.37 3.78 -7.21
N THR A 292 13.42 3.30 -6.41
CA THR A 292 12.00 3.74 -6.48
C THR A 292 11.88 5.25 -6.34
N LYS A 293 12.52 5.85 -5.33
CA LYS A 293 12.48 7.30 -5.11
C LYS A 293 13.15 8.07 -6.25
N TYR A 294 14.25 7.56 -6.79
CA TYR A 294 14.91 8.19 -7.93
C TYR A 294 14.07 8.10 -9.22
N TRP A 295 13.40 6.97 -9.46
CA TRP A 295 12.44 6.85 -10.57
C TRP A 295 11.27 7.85 -10.44
N GLN A 296 10.78 8.07 -9.21
CA GLN A 296 9.78 9.10 -8.93
C GLN A 296 10.29 10.51 -9.26
N GLU A 297 11.54 10.83 -8.94
CA GLU A 297 12.15 12.12 -9.32
C GLU A 297 12.16 12.31 -10.85
N LEU A 298 12.46 11.27 -11.61
CA LEU A 298 12.41 11.31 -13.08
C LEU A 298 10.99 11.49 -13.61
N LEU A 299 9.97 11.08 -12.86
CA LEU A 299 8.55 11.34 -13.15
C LEU A 299 8.08 12.72 -12.66
N GLY A 300 8.96 13.56 -12.09
CA GLY A 300 8.60 14.87 -11.55
C GLY A 300 7.95 14.83 -10.17
N GLN A 301 8.02 13.71 -9.47
CA GLN A 301 7.54 13.55 -8.08
C GLN A 301 8.66 13.85 -7.08
N VAL A 302 8.33 14.04 -5.81
CA VAL A 302 9.32 14.27 -4.75
C VAL A 302 9.82 12.92 -4.22
N GLY A 303 11.09 12.57 -4.49
CA GLY A 303 11.73 11.34 -4.03
C GLY A 303 12.59 11.56 -2.78
N GLY A 304 13.76 12.13 -2.98
CA GLY A 304 14.74 12.38 -1.94
C GLY A 304 15.57 11.15 -1.53
N PRO A 305 16.49 11.30 -0.56
CA PRO A 305 17.33 10.21 -0.07
C PRO A 305 16.53 9.15 0.68
N VAL A 306 17.15 8.00 0.90
CA VAL A 306 16.69 6.98 1.85
C VAL A 306 17.39 7.17 3.19
N ARG A 307 16.76 6.72 4.30
CA ARG A 307 17.38 6.69 5.63
C ARG A 307 18.16 5.40 5.85
N ARG A 308 19.22 5.48 6.67
CA ARG A 308 19.93 4.28 7.14
C ARG A 308 18.98 3.31 7.87
N PRO A 309 19.19 2.00 7.74
CA PRO A 309 20.36 1.33 7.13
C PRO A 309 20.31 1.19 5.61
N LEU A 310 19.30 1.75 4.93
CA LEU A 310 19.19 1.67 3.47
C LEU A 310 20.34 2.44 2.79
N LEU A 311 20.76 1.90 1.65
CA LEU A 311 21.83 2.50 0.85
C LEU A 311 21.23 3.33 -0.30
N GLY A 312 21.85 4.50 -0.56
CA GLY A 312 21.55 5.32 -1.73
C GLY A 312 22.09 4.70 -3.03
N LEU A 313 21.66 5.24 -4.15
CA LEU A 313 22.21 4.87 -5.46
C LEU A 313 23.58 5.50 -5.68
N THR A 314 24.49 4.72 -6.30
CA THR A 314 25.74 5.26 -6.88
C THR A 314 25.41 6.06 -8.15
N GLU A 315 26.36 6.89 -8.61
CA GLU A 315 26.15 7.65 -9.86
C GLU A 315 26.02 6.74 -11.09
N GLN A 316 26.73 5.62 -11.10
CA GLN A 316 26.58 4.61 -12.15
C GLN A 316 25.15 4.01 -12.18
N GLN A 317 24.57 3.70 -11.03
CA GLN A 317 23.21 3.21 -10.91
C GLN A 317 22.17 4.28 -11.33
N ARG A 318 22.41 5.55 -10.94
CA ARG A 318 21.57 6.69 -11.40
C ARG A 318 21.64 6.85 -12.92
N ALA A 319 22.84 6.78 -13.50
CA ALA A 319 23.01 6.90 -14.96
C ALA A 319 22.29 5.76 -15.71
N LEU A 320 22.38 4.52 -15.22
CA LEU A 320 21.62 3.40 -15.77
C LEU A 320 20.11 3.64 -15.67
N THR A 321 19.63 4.07 -14.51
CA THR A 321 18.21 4.34 -14.28
C THR A 321 17.69 5.43 -15.22
N ARG A 322 18.43 6.55 -15.39
CA ARG A 322 18.06 7.62 -16.36
C ARG A 322 17.93 7.10 -17.79
N ARG A 323 18.88 6.28 -18.23
CA ARG A 323 18.85 5.70 -19.59
C ARG A 323 17.62 4.80 -19.76
N MET A 324 17.42 3.85 -18.85
CA MET A 324 16.28 2.93 -18.91
C MET A 324 14.93 3.65 -18.80
N PHE A 325 14.87 4.71 -18.00
CA PHE A 325 13.68 5.54 -17.89
C PHE A 325 13.32 6.21 -19.23
N ALA A 326 14.32 6.74 -19.95
CA ALA A 326 14.12 7.34 -21.26
C ALA A 326 13.60 6.32 -22.30
N GLU A 327 13.95 5.04 -22.14
CA GLU A 327 13.54 3.92 -23.01
C GLU A 327 12.20 3.28 -22.57
N SER A 328 11.61 3.72 -21.46
CA SER A 328 10.43 3.08 -20.84
C SER A 328 9.14 3.19 -21.66
N GLY A 329 9.06 4.14 -22.58
CA GLY A 329 7.84 4.42 -23.35
C GLY A 329 6.69 5.01 -22.53
N LEU A 330 6.95 5.51 -21.31
CA LEU A 330 5.97 6.26 -20.53
C LEU A 330 5.73 7.62 -21.18
N ARG A 331 4.48 8.03 -21.27
CA ARG A 331 4.07 9.35 -21.81
C ARG A 331 4.14 10.36 -20.66
N LEU A 332 5.08 11.30 -20.75
CA LEU A 332 5.32 12.34 -19.75
C LEU A 332 4.49 13.61 -19.99
#